data_3bb01ac235d8d78c69f95220bde2df9b
#
_entry.id   3bb01ac235d8d78c69f95220bde2df9b
#
_cell.length_a   1.000
_cell.length_b   1.000
_cell.length_c   1.000
_cell.angle_alpha   90.00
_cell.angle_beta   90.00
_cell.angle_gamma   90.00
#
_symmetry.space_group_name_H-M   'P 1'
#
loop_
_entity.id
_entity.type
_entity.pdbx_description
1 polymer ?
#
loop_
_entity_poly.entity_id
_entity_poly.type
_entity_poly.pdbx_seq_one_letter_code
_entity_poly.pdbx_strand_id
1 'polypeptide(L)'
;MPTLRRAALAAAILSLSIFASATAAPAKKERPVWGFIARILTEYPEAQAALARVEQAEAEALALAAPLYNPSLELGVEDRRGAAGSPSAYDAGIAYTIELGGKRAARERTGAARAAAARAGGRSARNELAARVLALLALRESAMMLETNAERQNKAVGRLADALRRSYSAGDVGSADDALGTILRSQAESDLFNAKAQRAAAETALLSLCACTATSLPDLSTIPPKPPSLASGEISRLAENSLAVEAASSNVDAAQGEYDIARANRIPDPTISLGVGSDERQSLARLGFSIPIPVLNDGSKEADAKNRGIIVALRDRETIRREAFVRAQTAYDTYGLNVAAWESWSARSGSIDQRIAALEKLRSAGELSLTDFVVQLRETLDAEKQAAGVRNEAWQAYAEWLAATGQALSLAGGQ
;
A
#
# COMPACT_ATOMS: atom_id res chain seq x y z
N MET A 1 -5.57 -65.84 -26.88
CA MET A 1 -5.48 -65.82 -25.42
C MET A 1 -4.41 -64.82 -25.03
N PRO A 2 -4.75 -63.86 -24.27
CA PRO A 2 -3.94 -62.69 -23.99
C PRO A 2 -3.35 -62.72 -22.60
N THR A 3 -2.27 -62.02 -22.41
CA THR A 3 -1.72 -61.69 -21.07
C THR A 3 -1.67 -60.18 -20.84
N LEU A 4 -2.53 -59.73 -19.94
CA LEU A 4 -2.53 -58.38 -19.35
C LEU A 4 -1.19 -58.15 -18.60
N ARG A 5 -0.53 -57.05 -18.92
CA ARG A 5 0.46 -56.43 -18.02
C ARG A 5 -0.14 -55.16 -17.45
N ARG A 6 -0.41 -55.20 -16.15
CA ARG A 6 -0.80 -54.05 -15.34
C ARG A 6 0.47 -53.19 -15.10
N ALA A 7 0.44 -51.96 -15.63
CA ALA A 7 1.40 -50.93 -15.24
C ALA A 7 0.86 -50.24 -13.98
N ALA A 8 1.58 -50.39 -12.88
CA ALA A 8 1.33 -49.65 -11.62
C ALA A 8 1.79 -48.21 -11.80
N LEU A 9 0.83 -47.26 -11.81
CA LEU A 9 1.13 -45.83 -11.64
C LEU A 9 1.45 -45.55 -10.19
N ALA A 10 2.73 -45.28 -9.87
CA ALA A 10 3.14 -44.74 -8.59
C ALA A 10 2.76 -43.25 -8.54
N ALA A 11 1.71 -42.94 -7.81
CA ALA A 11 1.34 -41.57 -7.49
C ALA A 11 2.36 -41.03 -6.46
N ALA A 12 3.28 -40.19 -6.90
CA ALA A 12 4.12 -39.38 -6.02
C ALA A 12 3.25 -38.27 -5.44
N ILE A 13 2.76 -38.46 -4.22
CA ILE A 13 2.12 -37.40 -3.44
C ILE A 13 3.25 -36.44 -3.02
N LEU A 14 3.37 -35.35 -3.78
CA LEU A 14 4.17 -34.20 -3.40
C LEU A 14 3.41 -33.51 -2.25
N SER A 15 3.80 -33.79 -1.01
CA SER A 15 3.33 -33.05 0.17
C SER A 15 3.83 -31.61 0.08
N LEU A 16 2.99 -30.74 -0.45
CA LEU A 16 3.17 -29.29 -0.42
C LEU A 16 2.98 -28.86 1.04
N SER A 17 4.09 -28.77 1.78
CA SER A 17 4.11 -28.18 3.13
C SER A 17 3.85 -26.69 2.97
N ILE A 18 2.58 -26.30 3.04
CA ILE A 18 2.18 -24.90 3.23
C ILE A 18 2.67 -24.52 4.63
N PHE A 19 3.86 -23.96 4.71
CA PHE A 19 4.29 -23.21 5.88
C PHE A 19 3.45 -21.93 5.91
N ALA A 20 2.29 -22.01 6.55
CA ALA A 20 1.56 -20.83 6.98
C ALA A 20 2.51 -20.08 7.93
N SER A 21 3.06 -18.96 7.45
CA SER A 21 3.68 -17.97 8.33
C SER A 21 2.63 -17.64 9.39
N ALA A 22 2.87 -18.06 10.63
CA ALA A 22 1.95 -17.81 11.72
C ALA A 22 1.93 -16.30 11.99
N THR A 23 1.08 -15.58 11.26
CA THR A 23 0.66 -14.25 11.66
C THR A 23 -0.05 -14.43 12.99
N ALA A 24 0.57 -13.95 14.07
CA ALA A 24 -0.04 -13.97 15.38
C ALA A 24 -1.42 -13.31 15.25
N ALA A 25 -2.49 -14.06 15.56
CA ALA A 25 -3.83 -13.50 15.53
C ALA A 25 -3.88 -12.26 16.45
N PRO A 26 -4.51 -11.16 16.03
CA PRO A 26 -4.57 -9.94 16.82
C PRO A 26 -5.11 -10.22 18.20
N ALA A 27 -4.50 -9.61 19.22
CA ALA A 27 -4.94 -9.74 20.60
C ALA A 27 -6.44 -9.37 20.71
N LYS A 28 -7.17 -10.00 21.63
CA LYS A 28 -8.63 -9.80 21.75
C LYS A 28 -9.06 -8.33 21.87
N LYS A 29 -8.19 -7.47 22.42
CA LYS A 29 -8.37 -6.01 22.51
C LYS A 29 -8.19 -5.26 21.17
N GLU A 30 -7.51 -5.83 20.20
CA GLU A 30 -7.22 -5.19 18.91
C GLU A 30 -8.21 -5.52 17.81
N ARG A 31 -9.12 -6.50 18.05
CA ARG A 31 -10.15 -6.87 17.07
C ARG A 31 -11.01 -5.70 16.59
N PRO A 32 -11.40 -4.72 17.44
CA PRO A 32 -12.14 -3.55 16.98
C PRO A 32 -11.32 -2.66 16.03
N VAL A 33 -10.00 -2.54 16.26
CA VAL A 33 -9.09 -1.76 15.42
C VAL A 33 -9.00 -2.36 14.02
N TRP A 34 -8.75 -3.67 13.93
CA TRP A 34 -8.67 -4.35 12.65
C TRP A 34 -10.00 -4.39 11.90
N GLY A 35 -11.12 -4.50 12.60
CA GLY A 35 -12.45 -4.36 12.02
C GLY A 35 -12.73 -2.96 11.46
N PHE A 36 -12.24 -1.91 12.12
CA PHE A 36 -12.29 -0.54 11.63
C PHE A 36 -11.42 -0.36 10.36
N ILE A 37 -10.19 -0.87 10.39
CA ILE A 37 -9.28 -0.83 9.23
C ILE A 37 -9.90 -1.59 8.04
N ALA A 38 -10.47 -2.80 8.27
CA ALA A 38 -11.14 -3.58 7.24
C ALA A 38 -12.26 -2.80 6.54
N ARG A 39 -13.06 -2.06 7.30
CA ARG A 39 -14.11 -1.20 6.75
C ARG A 39 -13.54 -0.09 5.87
N ILE A 40 -12.48 0.59 6.30
CA ILE A 40 -11.81 1.60 5.49
C ILE A 40 -11.28 0.99 4.19
N LEU A 41 -10.69 -0.21 4.24
CA LEU A 41 -10.19 -0.90 3.05
C LEU A 41 -11.28 -1.28 2.04
N THR A 42 -12.56 -1.30 2.46
CA THR A 42 -13.70 -1.53 1.57
C THR A 42 -14.37 -0.25 1.07
N GLU A 43 -14.40 0.79 1.89
CA GLU A 43 -15.19 2.01 1.64
C GLU A 43 -14.36 3.19 1.12
N TYR A 44 -13.07 3.26 1.45
CA TYR A 44 -12.25 4.41 1.11
C TYR A 44 -11.89 4.45 -0.38
N PRO A 45 -12.04 5.62 -1.05
CA PRO A 45 -11.85 5.73 -2.50
C PRO A 45 -10.48 5.28 -3.00
N GLU A 46 -9.40 5.49 -2.24
CA GLU A 46 -8.05 5.02 -2.61
C GLU A 46 -7.98 3.49 -2.67
N ALA A 47 -8.61 2.80 -1.72
CA ALA A 47 -8.68 1.34 -1.72
C ALA A 47 -9.53 0.81 -2.89
N GLN A 48 -10.67 1.46 -3.17
CA GLN A 48 -11.53 1.14 -4.32
C GLN A 48 -10.81 1.40 -5.65
N ALA A 49 -10.05 2.50 -5.75
CA ALA A 49 -9.23 2.78 -6.92
C ALA A 49 -8.12 1.73 -7.14
N ALA A 50 -7.55 1.20 -6.07
CA ALA A 50 -6.57 0.12 -6.17
C ALA A 50 -7.21 -1.17 -6.73
N LEU A 51 -8.44 -1.50 -6.31
CA LEU A 51 -9.20 -2.64 -6.86
C LEU A 51 -9.60 -2.41 -8.32
N ALA A 52 -10.11 -1.23 -8.65
CA ALA A 52 -10.49 -0.88 -10.03
C ALA A 52 -9.30 -0.97 -11.01
N ARG A 53 -8.08 -0.62 -10.57
CA ARG A 53 -6.87 -0.81 -11.40
C ARG A 53 -6.57 -2.29 -11.65
N VAL A 54 -6.85 -3.16 -10.71
CA VAL A 54 -6.73 -4.62 -10.90
C VAL A 54 -7.74 -5.10 -11.92
N GLU A 55 -9.00 -4.72 -11.77
CA GLU A 55 -10.08 -5.08 -12.72
C GLU A 55 -9.80 -4.57 -14.13
N GLN A 56 -9.26 -3.34 -14.24
CA GLN A 56 -8.81 -2.78 -15.52
C GLN A 56 -7.72 -3.66 -16.16
N ALA A 57 -6.68 -4.02 -15.41
CA ALA A 57 -5.58 -4.84 -15.92
C ALA A 57 -6.04 -6.25 -16.31
N GLU A 58 -7.02 -6.82 -15.61
CA GLU A 58 -7.64 -8.09 -15.96
C GLU A 58 -8.46 -7.99 -17.25
N ALA A 59 -9.23 -6.92 -17.42
CA ALA A 59 -9.96 -6.67 -18.66
C ALA A 59 -9.00 -6.46 -19.86
N GLU A 60 -7.90 -5.73 -19.66
CA GLU A 60 -6.84 -5.56 -20.66
C GLU A 60 -6.18 -6.90 -21.03
N ALA A 61 -5.95 -7.78 -20.05
CA ALA A 61 -5.41 -9.11 -20.30
C ALA A 61 -6.35 -9.96 -21.17
N LEU A 62 -7.66 -9.88 -20.93
CA LEU A 62 -8.67 -10.54 -21.77
C LEU A 62 -8.70 -9.95 -23.19
N ALA A 63 -8.57 -8.65 -23.34
CA ALA A 63 -8.49 -7.99 -24.63
C ALA A 63 -7.24 -8.43 -25.43
N LEU A 64 -6.09 -8.56 -24.75
CA LEU A 64 -4.86 -9.07 -25.37
C LEU A 64 -4.96 -10.55 -25.80
N ALA A 65 -5.76 -11.35 -25.12
CA ALA A 65 -6.00 -12.74 -25.45
C ALA A 65 -6.96 -12.93 -26.65
N ALA A 66 -7.70 -11.88 -27.01
CA ALA A 66 -8.63 -11.94 -28.14
C ALA A 66 -7.90 -12.06 -29.49
N PRO A 67 -8.54 -12.69 -30.51
CA PRO A 67 -8.02 -12.66 -31.89
C PRO A 67 -7.84 -11.23 -32.38
N LEU A 68 -6.72 -10.95 -33.08
CA LEU A 68 -6.42 -9.60 -33.56
C LEU A 68 -7.27 -9.24 -34.79
N TYR A 69 -7.56 -10.23 -35.63
CA TYR A 69 -8.23 -10.01 -36.88
C TYR A 69 -9.66 -10.58 -36.88
N ASN A 70 -10.59 -9.79 -37.38
CA ASN A 70 -11.94 -10.22 -37.72
C ASN A 70 -11.98 -10.56 -39.21
N PRO A 71 -12.88 -11.48 -39.67
CA PRO A 71 -13.19 -11.61 -41.06
C PRO A 71 -13.68 -10.28 -41.63
N SER A 72 -13.20 -9.91 -42.83
CA SER A 72 -13.67 -8.72 -43.56
C SER A 72 -14.59 -9.15 -44.72
N LEU A 73 -15.66 -8.40 -44.91
CA LEU A 73 -16.51 -8.49 -46.08
C LEU A 73 -16.00 -7.47 -47.11
N GLU A 74 -15.66 -7.92 -48.28
CA GLU A 74 -15.22 -7.12 -49.41
C GLU A 74 -16.33 -7.03 -50.44
N LEU A 75 -16.69 -5.84 -50.85
CA LEU A 75 -17.67 -5.59 -51.88
C LEU A 75 -17.02 -4.66 -52.92
N GLY A 76 -16.97 -5.09 -54.18
CA GLY A 76 -16.41 -4.31 -55.25
C GLY A 76 -17.45 -4.07 -56.33
N VAL A 77 -17.39 -2.87 -56.89
CA VAL A 77 -18.13 -2.51 -58.13
C VAL A 77 -17.14 -1.83 -59.06
N GLU A 78 -17.00 -2.35 -60.23
CA GLU A 78 -16.11 -1.78 -61.26
C GLU A 78 -16.95 -1.34 -62.47
N ASP A 79 -16.91 -0.04 -62.79
CA ASP A 79 -17.55 0.54 -63.96
C ASP A 79 -16.46 0.78 -65.03
N ARG A 80 -16.50 0.00 -66.11
CA ARG A 80 -15.57 0.09 -67.24
C ARG A 80 -16.17 0.90 -68.37
N ARG A 81 -15.65 2.11 -68.62
CA ARG A 81 -16.11 2.97 -69.71
C ARG A 81 -15.18 2.78 -70.92
N GLY A 82 -15.74 2.22 -72.02
CA GLY A 82 -15.05 2.00 -73.28
C GLY A 82 -15.92 2.20 -74.50
N ALA A 83 -15.33 2.22 -75.74
CA ALA A 83 -16.04 2.43 -76.96
C ALA A 83 -17.07 1.31 -77.33
N ALA A 84 -17.07 0.19 -76.62
CA ALA A 84 -17.99 -0.96 -76.85
C ALA A 84 -19.09 -1.06 -75.80
N GLY A 85 -19.35 -0.07 -74.98
CA GLY A 85 -20.34 -0.10 -73.90
C GLY A 85 -19.72 0.10 -72.51
N SER A 86 -20.53 0.15 -71.47
CA SER A 86 -20.10 0.29 -70.07
C SER A 86 -20.50 -0.97 -69.30
N PRO A 87 -19.70 -2.02 -69.34
CA PRO A 87 -19.98 -3.19 -68.52
C PRO A 87 -19.65 -2.92 -67.08
N SER A 88 -20.59 -3.20 -66.18
CA SER A 88 -20.37 -3.14 -64.74
C SER A 88 -20.04 -4.52 -64.22
N ALA A 89 -18.93 -4.65 -63.50
CA ALA A 89 -18.58 -5.87 -62.76
C ALA A 89 -18.89 -5.71 -61.29
N TYR A 90 -19.40 -6.74 -60.68
CA TYR A 90 -19.71 -6.77 -59.23
C TYR A 90 -18.98 -7.93 -58.62
N ASP A 91 -18.38 -7.74 -57.46
CA ASP A 91 -17.79 -8.79 -56.67
C ASP A 91 -18.14 -8.67 -55.19
N ALA A 92 -18.26 -9.84 -54.56
CA ALA A 92 -18.42 -9.96 -53.13
C ALA A 92 -17.47 -11.05 -52.62
N GLY A 93 -16.78 -10.79 -51.52
CA GLY A 93 -15.82 -11.71 -50.94
C GLY A 93 -15.72 -11.62 -49.45
N ILE A 94 -15.11 -12.62 -48.85
CA ILE A 94 -14.73 -12.67 -47.44
C ILE A 94 -13.21 -12.87 -47.39
N ALA A 95 -12.53 -12.06 -46.61
CA ALA A 95 -11.11 -12.25 -46.36
C ALA A 95 -10.85 -12.44 -44.83
N TYR A 96 -9.90 -13.30 -44.54
CA TYR A 96 -9.50 -13.60 -43.17
C TYR A 96 -7.97 -13.67 -43.04
N THR A 97 -7.41 -12.93 -42.11
CA THR A 97 -5.99 -12.93 -41.78
C THR A 97 -5.73 -13.91 -40.63
N ILE A 98 -4.78 -14.80 -40.81
CA ILE A 98 -4.44 -15.86 -39.86
C ILE A 98 -3.19 -15.41 -39.07
N GLU A 99 -3.32 -15.31 -37.76
CA GLU A 99 -2.17 -15.01 -36.89
C GLU A 99 -1.21 -16.21 -36.85
N LEU A 100 0.04 -15.99 -37.23
CA LEU A 100 1.11 -16.96 -37.17
C LEU A 100 2.15 -16.61 -36.12
N GLY A 101 3.11 -17.51 -35.89
CA GLY A 101 4.25 -17.25 -35.02
C GLY A 101 3.97 -17.21 -33.51
N GLY A 102 2.78 -17.64 -33.09
CA GLY A 102 2.42 -17.68 -31.66
C GLY A 102 2.13 -16.30 -31.05
N LYS A 103 1.83 -15.28 -31.87
CA LYS A 103 1.55 -13.89 -31.44
C LYS A 103 0.47 -13.84 -30.37
N ARG A 104 -0.64 -14.54 -30.56
CA ARG A 104 -1.73 -14.59 -29.59
C ARG A 104 -1.28 -15.13 -28.22
N ALA A 105 -0.56 -16.26 -28.22
CA ALA A 105 -0.06 -16.86 -26.99
C ALA A 105 0.96 -15.94 -26.25
N ALA A 106 1.75 -15.16 -27.00
CA ALA A 106 2.65 -14.18 -26.43
C ALA A 106 1.88 -13.00 -25.80
N ARG A 107 0.83 -12.49 -26.47
CA ARG A 107 -0.05 -11.44 -25.92
C ARG A 107 -0.79 -11.91 -24.67
N GLU A 108 -1.31 -13.14 -24.67
CA GLU A 108 -1.99 -13.76 -23.53
C GLU A 108 -1.08 -13.85 -22.31
N ARG A 109 0.17 -14.33 -22.48
CA ARG A 109 1.17 -14.38 -21.40
C ARG A 109 1.52 -12.98 -20.88
N THR A 110 1.70 -12.01 -21.78
CA THR A 110 1.98 -10.60 -21.39
C THR A 110 0.82 -10.02 -20.60
N GLY A 111 -0.41 -10.21 -21.04
CA GLY A 111 -1.61 -9.76 -20.33
C GLY A 111 -1.72 -10.38 -18.94
N ALA A 112 -1.52 -11.68 -18.83
CA ALA A 112 -1.55 -12.40 -17.57
C ALA A 112 -0.47 -11.87 -16.58
N ALA A 113 0.75 -11.61 -17.07
CA ALA A 113 1.83 -11.05 -16.26
C ALA A 113 1.51 -9.63 -15.78
N ARG A 114 0.96 -8.77 -16.65
CA ARG A 114 0.52 -7.41 -16.26
C ARG A 114 -0.60 -7.44 -15.22
N ALA A 115 -1.59 -8.33 -15.39
CA ALA A 115 -2.65 -8.51 -14.40
C ALA A 115 -2.09 -9.01 -13.05
N ALA A 116 -1.10 -9.91 -13.05
CA ALA A 116 -0.43 -10.38 -11.84
C ALA A 116 0.32 -9.23 -11.13
N ALA A 117 1.05 -8.39 -11.88
CA ALA A 117 1.69 -7.19 -11.34
C ALA A 117 0.67 -6.22 -10.72
N ALA A 118 -0.46 -6.00 -11.40
CA ALA A 118 -1.52 -5.13 -10.89
C ALA A 118 -2.15 -5.68 -9.61
N ARG A 119 -2.37 -7.01 -9.50
CA ARG A 119 -2.88 -7.65 -8.27
C ARG A 119 -1.90 -7.46 -7.11
N ALA A 120 -0.61 -7.70 -7.31
CA ALA A 120 0.39 -7.50 -6.29
C ALA A 120 0.48 -6.02 -5.87
N GLY A 121 0.45 -5.09 -6.84
CA GLY A 121 0.39 -3.65 -6.60
C GLY A 121 -0.86 -3.21 -5.83
N GLY A 122 -2.02 -3.74 -6.18
CA GLY A 122 -3.28 -3.46 -5.48
C GLY A 122 -3.27 -3.96 -4.02
N ARG A 123 -2.72 -5.15 -3.77
CA ARG A 123 -2.51 -5.66 -2.40
C ARG A 123 -1.51 -4.80 -1.63
N SER A 124 -0.43 -4.36 -2.27
CA SER A 124 0.55 -3.47 -1.66
C SER A 124 -0.07 -2.14 -1.24
N ALA A 125 -0.84 -1.49 -2.13
CA ALA A 125 -1.50 -0.21 -1.83
C ALA A 125 -2.50 -0.34 -0.65
N ARG A 126 -3.27 -1.43 -0.60
CA ARG A 126 -4.20 -1.70 0.49
C ARG A 126 -3.47 -2.01 1.80
N ASN A 127 -2.33 -2.71 1.76
CA ASN A 127 -1.49 -2.97 2.91
C ASN A 127 -0.88 -1.68 3.49
N GLU A 128 -0.38 -0.80 2.63
CA GLU A 128 0.13 0.52 3.03
C GLU A 128 -0.97 1.39 3.65
N LEU A 129 -2.19 1.37 3.08
CA LEU A 129 -3.33 2.08 3.64
C LEU A 129 -3.69 1.54 5.03
N ALA A 130 -3.73 0.22 5.22
CA ALA A 130 -4.01 -0.40 6.51
C ALA A 130 -2.99 0.02 7.59
N ALA A 131 -1.70 0.01 7.26
CA ALA A 131 -0.64 0.47 8.14
C ALA A 131 -0.74 1.98 8.44
N ARG A 132 -1.06 2.80 7.44
CA ARG A 132 -1.29 4.24 7.60
C ARG A 132 -2.44 4.54 8.56
N VAL A 133 -3.56 3.82 8.46
CA VAL A 133 -4.69 3.97 9.39
C VAL A 133 -4.26 3.64 10.82
N LEU A 134 -3.50 2.55 11.01
CA LEU A 134 -2.97 2.18 12.33
C LEU A 134 -2.06 3.27 12.90
N ALA A 135 -1.18 3.83 12.08
CA ALA A 135 -0.29 4.92 12.45
C ALA A 135 -1.06 6.20 12.84
N LEU A 136 -2.13 6.54 12.12
CA LEU A 136 -2.99 7.68 12.44
C LEU A 136 -3.79 7.46 13.74
N LEU A 137 -4.23 6.25 14.02
CA LEU A 137 -4.85 5.91 15.32
C LEU A 137 -3.84 6.12 16.46
N ALA A 138 -2.58 5.71 16.28
CA ALA A 138 -1.53 5.94 17.26
C ALA A 138 -1.26 7.43 17.50
N LEU A 139 -1.23 8.21 16.43
CA LEU A 139 -1.07 9.66 16.51
C LEU A 139 -2.21 10.32 17.29
N ARG A 140 -3.46 9.92 17.02
CA ARG A 140 -4.64 10.39 17.78
C ARG A 140 -4.50 10.07 19.27
N GLU A 141 -4.16 8.84 19.63
CA GLU A 141 -4.00 8.42 21.00
C GLU A 141 -2.91 9.23 21.72
N SER A 142 -1.79 9.48 21.05
CA SER A 142 -0.73 10.33 21.56
C SER A 142 -1.21 11.77 21.78
N ALA A 143 -1.92 12.33 20.82
CA ALA A 143 -2.48 13.68 20.92
C ALA A 143 -3.52 13.81 22.06
N MET A 144 -4.33 12.80 22.33
CA MET A 144 -5.25 12.73 23.46
C MET A 144 -4.49 12.71 24.80
N MET A 145 -3.38 11.96 24.89
CA MET A 145 -2.52 11.99 26.07
C MET A 145 -1.93 13.38 26.30
N LEU A 146 -1.41 14.01 25.26
CA LEU A 146 -0.84 15.36 25.33
C LEU A 146 -1.88 16.39 25.75
N GLU A 147 -3.12 16.33 25.26
CA GLU A 147 -4.20 17.20 25.71
C GLU A 147 -4.52 17.00 27.19
N THR A 148 -4.68 15.74 27.62
CA THR A 148 -4.94 15.42 29.03
C THR A 148 -3.84 15.98 29.94
N ASN A 149 -2.58 15.85 29.51
CA ASN A 149 -1.43 16.37 30.27
C ASN A 149 -1.41 17.91 30.32
N ALA A 150 -1.69 18.56 29.19
CA ALA A 150 -1.79 20.02 29.13
C ALA A 150 -2.95 20.56 29.99
N GLU A 151 -4.09 19.84 30.08
CA GLU A 151 -5.17 20.19 31.01
C GLU A 151 -4.74 20.12 32.49
N ARG A 152 -4.01 19.04 32.85
CA ARG A 152 -3.45 18.91 34.21
C ARG A 152 -2.46 20.02 34.53
N GLN A 153 -1.56 20.31 33.59
CA GLN A 153 -0.63 21.41 33.68
C GLN A 153 -1.33 22.75 33.89
N ASN A 154 -2.33 23.05 33.04
CA ASN A 154 -3.07 24.30 33.11
C ASN A 154 -3.78 24.47 34.48
N LYS A 155 -4.37 23.37 35.01
CA LYS A 155 -4.98 23.37 36.33
C LYS A 155 -3.97 23.60 37.46
N ALA A 156 -2.81 22.94 37.45
CA ALA A 156 -1.77 23.06 38.48
C ALA A 156 -1.15 24.46 38.46
N VAL A 157 -0.77 24.94 37.27
CA VAL A 157 -0.20 26.29 37.11
C VAL A 157 -1.22 27.38 37.44
N GLY A 158 -2.50 27.18 37.11
CA GLY A 158 -3.59 28.08 37.48
C GLY A 158 -3.70 28.27 39.01
N ARG A 159 -3.72 27.11 39.74
CA ARG A 159 -3.71 27.16 41.23
C ARG A 159 -2.48 27.88 41.79
N LEU A 160 -1.31 27.66 41.20
CA LEU A 160 -0.08 28.33 41.58
C LEU A 160 -0.16 29.86 41.37
N ALA A 161 -0.58 30.28 40.17
CA ALA A 161 -0.70 31.71 39.84
C ALA A 161 -1.71 32.42 40.74
N ASP A 162 -2.86 31.79 41.04
CA ASP A 162 -3.86 32.33 41.97
C ASP A 162 -3.31 32.44 43.39
N ALA A 163 -2.49 31.49 43.85
CA ALA A 163 -1.85 31.56 45.16
C ALA A 163 -0.84 32.70 45.23
N LEU A 164 0.02 32.86 44.21
CA LEU A 164 0.98 33.95 44.09
C LEU A 164 0.31 35.34 44.11
N ARG A 165 -0.77 35.48 43.37
CA ARG A 165 -1.56 36.71 43.32
C ARG A 165 -2.15 37.05 44.70
N ARG A 166 -2.69 36.08 45.45
CA ARG A 166 -3.19 36.29 46.81
C ARG A 166 -2.06 36.71 47.77
N SER A 167 -0.89 36.04 47.73
CA SER A 167 0.24 36.37 48.55
C SER A 167 0.82 37.76 48.23
N TYR A 168 0.82 38.13 46.94
CA TYR A 168 1.21 39.49 46.53
C TYR A 168 0.23 40.57 47.09
N SER A 169 -1.08 40.30 46.99
CA SER A 169 -2.10 41.19 47.56
C SER A 169 -2.01 41.33 49.09
N ALA A 170 -1.49 40.29 49.78
CA ALA A 170 -1.23 40.31 51.23
C ALA A 170 0.13 40.95 51.58
N GLY A 171 0.98 41.21 50.62
CA GLY A 171 2.32 41.75 50.84
C GLY A 171 3.39 40.71 51.20
N ASP A 172 3.07 39.39 51.06
CA ASP A 172 3.95 38.29 51.44
C ASP A 172 5.00 37.97 50.37
N VAL A 173 4.74 38.34 49.09
CA VAL A 173 5.66 38.11 47.95
C VAL A 173 5.80 39.37 47.11
N GLY A 174 6.88 39.44 46.30
CA GLY A 174 7.17 40.57 45.44
C GLY A 174 6.37 40.59 44.14
N SER A 175 6.37 41.73 43.45
CA SER A 175 5.73 41.89 42.14
C SER A 175 6.32 40.96 41.06
N ALA A 176 7.58 40.54 41.20
CA ALA A 176 8.25 39.60 40.30
C ALA A 176 7.61 38.21 40.36
N ASP A 177 7.16 37.77 41.55
CA ASP A 177 6.53 36.47 41.75
C ASP A 177 5.10 36.46 41.14
N ASP A 178 4.33 37.55 41.29
CA ASP A 178 3.01 37.68 40.65
C ASP A 178 3.15 37.72 39.10
N ALA A 179 4.15 38.46 38.60
CA ALA A 179 4.44 38.49 37.16
C ALA A 179 4.84 37.11 36.64
N LEU A 180 5.67 36.34 37.35
CA LEU A 180 6.02 34.96 37.02
C LEU A 180 4.79 34.06 36.97
N GLY A 181 3.88 34.15 37.95
CA GLY A 181 2.63 33.42 37.96
C GLY A 181 1.76 33.70 36.71
N THR A 182 1.70 34.97 36.31
CA THR A 182 0.97 35.38 35.10
C THR A 182 1.59 34.81 33.82
N ILE A 183 2.92 34.87 33.70
CA ILE A 183 3.65 34.30 32.53
C ILE A 183 3.44 32.80 32.45
N LEU A 184 3.59 32.06 33.56
CA LEU A 184 3.40 30.61 33.61
C LEU A 184 1.97 30.23 33.24
N ARG A 185 0.96 30.98 33.68
CA ARG A 185 -0.44 30.75 33.29
C ARG A 185 -0.64 30.90 31.78
N SER A 186 -0.18 32.02 31.20
CA SER A 186 -0.28 32.26 29.78
C SER A 186 0.40 31.17 28.94
N GLN A 187 1.55 30.67 29.41
CA GLN A 187 2.26 29.57 28.77
C GLN A 187 1.46 28.24 28.82
N ALA A 188 0.91 27.89 29.99
CA ALA A 188 0.11 26.70 30.20
C ALA A 188 -1.19 26.72 29.37
N GLU A 189 -1.84 27.88 29.25
CA GLU A 189 -3.00 28.08 28.38
C GLU A 189 -2.63 27.89 26.91
N SER A 190 -1.51 28.46 26.45
CA SER A 190 -1.01 28.27 25.09
C SER A 190 -0.71 26.79 24.77
N ASP A 191 -0.04 26.10 25.71
CA ASP A 191 0.26 24.66 25.59
C ASP A 191 -1.02 23.83 25.46
N LEU A 192 -2.09 24.15 26.22
CA LEU A 192 -3.38 23.50 26.15
C LEU A 192 -4.07 23.70 24.78
N PHE A 193 -4.06 24.94 24.27
CA PHE A 193 -4.62 25.22 22.95
C PHE A 193 -3.86 24.49 21.84
N ASN A 194 -2.53 24.42 21.93
CA ASN A 194 -1.71 23.67 20.98
C ASN A 194 -2.00 22.16 21.03
N ALA A 195 -2.16 21.58 22.23
CA ALA A 195 -2.51 20.17 22.37
C ALA A 195 -3.91 19.86 21.82
N LYS A 196 -4.90 20.73 22.04
CA LYS A 196 -6.24 20.62 21.43
C LYS A 196 -6.19 20.70 19.91
N ALA A 197 -5.38 21.59 19.36
CA ALA A 197 -5.21 21.70 17.92
C ALA A 197 -4.57 20.43 17.31
N GLN A 198 -3.56 19.84 17.98
CA GLN A 198 -2.94 18.58 17.56
C GLN A 198 -3.95 17.42 17.56
N ARG A 199 -4.77 17.31 18.62
CA ARG A 199 -5.84 16.30 18.67
C ARG A 199 -6.83 16.49 17.54
N ALA A 200 -7.33 17.72 17.34
CA ALA A 200 -8.29 18.00 16.26
C ALA A 200 -7.71 17.66 14.87
N ALA A 201 -6.43 17.95 14.64
CA ALA A 201 -5.75 17.60 13.40
C ALA A 201 -5.64 16.08 13.20
N ALA A 202 -5.25 15.32 14.25
CA ALA A 202 -5.16 13.88 14.19
C ALA A 202 -6.54 13.20 13.98
N GLU A 203 -7.59 13.68 14.64
CA GLU A 203 -8.95 13.22 14.43
C GLU A 203 -9.44 13.53 13.00
N THR A 204 -9.21 14.75 12.50
CA THR A 204 -9.57 15.13 11.14
C THR A 204 -8.88 14.27 10.09
N ALA A 205 -7.59 13.93 10.31
CA ALA A 205 -6.87 13.04 9.41
C ALA A 205 -7.51 11.64 9.34
N LEU A 206 -7.97 11.09 10.47
CA LEU A 206 -8.70 9.83 10.49
C LEU A 206 -10.09 9.94 9.86
N LEU A 207 -10.84 10.98 10.19
CA LEU A 207 -12.17 11.22 9.65
C LEU A 207 -12.17 11.41 8.13
N SER A 208 -11.07 11.92 7.57
CA SER A 208 -10.92 12.02 6.12
C SER A 208 -10.86 10.65 5.40
N LEU A 209 -10.54 9.59 6.13
CA LEU A 209 -10.44 8.23 5.59
C LEU A 209 -11.74 7.42 5.72
N CYS A 210 -12.72 7.91 6.46
CA CYS A 210 -13.98 7.20 6.70
C CYS A 210 -15.16 8.15 6.73
N ALA A 211 -16.34 7.70 6.33
CA ALA A 211 -17.60 8.38 6.58
C ALA A 211 -18.06 8.13 8.03
N CYS A 212 -17.26 8.53 9.03
CA CYS A 212 -17.44 8.21 10.43
C CYS A 212 -17.40 9.45 11.33
N THR A 213 -17.71 9.27 12.61
CA THR A 213 -17.65 10.34 13.62
C THR A 213 -16.51 10.06 14.60
N ALA A 214 -16.00 11.08 15.28
CA ALA A 214 -14.91 10.95 16.25
C ALA A 214 -15.23 9.93 17.37
N THR A 215 -16.50 9.79 17.74
CA THR A 215 -16.96 8.83 18.76
C THR A 215 -16.96 7.38 18.30
N SER A 216 -16.84 7.11 16.99
CA SER A 216 -16.80 5.76 16.44
C SER A 216 -15.37 5.25 16.17
N LEU A 217 -14.36 6.06 16.47
CA LEU A 217 -12.96 5.68 16.32
C LEU A 217 -12.55 4.70 17.43
N PRO A 218 -11.88 3.59 17.09
CA PRO A 218 -11.44 2.63 18.11
C PRO A 218 -10.23 3.16 18.88
N ASP A 219 -10.09 2.73 20.12
CA ASP A 219 -8.92 3.02 20.95
C ASP A 219 -7.86 1.93 20.75
N LEU A 220 -6.59 2.33 20.77
CA LEU A 220 -5.47 1.40 20.75
C LEU A 220 -5.14 0.88 22.15
N SER A 221 -4.56 -0.31 22.23
CA SER A 221 -3.94 -0.81 23.46
C SER A 221 -2.76 0.10 23.87
N THR A 222 -2.36 -0.01 25.14
CA THR A 222 -1.29 0.86 25.68
C THR A 222 0.04 0.69 24.96
N ILE A 223 0.30 -0.51 24.46
CA ILE A 223 1.56 -0.87 23.78
C ILE A 223 1.24 -1.76 22.56
N PRO A 224 1.96 -1.63 21.45
CA PRO A 224 1.88 -2.57 20.34
C PRO A 224 2.35 -3.97 20.75
N PRO A 225 2.03 -5.03 20.00
CA PRO A 225 2.59 -6.36 20.21
C PRO A 225 4.12 -6.34 20.27
N LYS A 226 4.72 -7.33 20.92
CA LYS A 226 6.18 -7.47 20.88
C LYS A 226 6.66 -7.92 19.51
N PRO A 227 7.83 -7.44 19.05
CA PRO A 227 8.41 -7.91 17.80
C PRO A 227 8.56 -9.44 17.83
N PRO A 228 8.29 -10.14 16.72
CA PRO A 228 8.50 -11.57 16.63
C PRO A 228 10.00 -11.92 16.73
N SER A 229 10.32 -13.06 17.32
CA SER A 229 11.68 -13.59 17.25
C SER A 229 11.91 -14.17 15.87
N LEU A 230 12.82 -13.58 15.11
CA LEU A 230 13.13 -14.00 13.75
C LEU A 230 14.39 -14.86 13.72
N ALA A 231 14.36 -15.95 12.94
CA ALA A 231 15.55 -16.76 12.65
C ALA A 231 16.48 -16.01 11.69
N SER A 232 17.76 -16.40 11.68
CA SER A 232 18.73 -15.86 10.72
C SER A 232 18.24 -16.05 9.29
N GLY A 233 18.27 -14.96 8.50
CA GLY A 233 17.81 -14.94 7.10
C GLY A 233 16.29 -14.83 6.90
N GLU A 234 15.50 -14.74 7.97
CA GLU A 234 14.04 -14.62 7.84
C GLU A 234 13.61 -13.27 7.28
N ILE A 235 14.30 -12.18 7.63
CA ILE A 235 14.06 -10.85 7.06
C ILE A 235 14.31 -10.88 5.55
N SER A 236 15.38 -11.54 5.08
CA SER A 236 15.64 -11.70 3.65
C SER A 236 14.50 -12.42 2.94
N ARG A 237 13.95 -13.48 3.55
CA ARG A 237 12.80 -14.22 3.00
C ARG A 237 11.53 -13.36 2.96
N LEU A 238 11.26 -12.60 4.02
CA LEU A 238 10.12 -11.67 4.07
C LEU A 238 10.24 -10.61 2.99
N ALA A 239 11.43 -10.04 2.80
CA ALA A 239 11.70 -9.06 1.77
C ALA A 239 11.54 -9.64 0.36
N GLU A 240 12.07 -10.84 0.11
CA GLU A 240 11.92 -11.53 -1.18
C GLU A 240 10.48 -11.88 -1.53
N ASN A 241 9.65 -12.16 -0.53
CA ASN A 241 8.22 -12.44 -0.68
C ASN A 241 7.34 -11.19 -0.52
N SER A 242 7.93 -10.00 -0.49
CA SER A 242 7.15 -8.76 -0.39
C SER A 242 6.32 -8.52 -1.65
N LEU A 243 5.16 -7.88 -1.49
CA LEU A 243 4.25 -7.53 -2.60
C LEU A 243 4.92 -6.68 -3.67
N ALA A 244 5.88 -5.83 -3.28
CA ALA A 244 6.65 -5.01 -4.20
C ALA A 244 7.57 -5.86 -5.10
N VAL A 245 8.26 -6.87 -4.53
CA VAL A 245 9.12 -7.79 -5.29
C VAL A 245 8.28 -8.72 -6.16
N GLU A 246 7.12 -9.16 -5.70
CA GLU A 246 6.16 -9.93 -6.50
C GLU A 246 5.69 -9.14 -7.73
N ALA A 247 5.30 -7.87 -7.55
CA ALA A 247 4.92 -7.00 -8.65
C ALA A 247 6.07 -6.78 -9.64
N ALA A 248 7.28 -6.53 -9.13
CA ALA A 248 8.47 -6.34 -9.96
C ALA A 248 8.84 -7.60 -10.75
N SER A 249 8.66 -8.79 -10.16
CA SER A 249 8.88 -10.07 -10.83
C SER A 249 7.87 -10.27 -11.97
N SER A 250 6.59 -9.96 -11.74
CA SER A 250 5.55 -10.01 -12.78
C SER A 250 5.82 -8.99 -13.90
N ASN A 251 6.43 -7.84 -13.60
CA ASN A 251 6.86 -6.88 -14.62
C ASN A 251 8.01 -7.41 -15.49
N VAL A 252 8.92 -8.23 -14.92
CA VAL A 252 9.93 -8.93 -15.73
C VAL A 252 9.28 -9.91 -16.70
N ASP A 253 8.28 -10.68 -16.22
CA ASP A 253 7.53 -11.62 -17.07
C ASP A 253 6.75 -10.88 -18.17
N ALA A 254 6.19 -9.70 -17.86
CA ALA A 254 5.53 -8.85 -18.86
C ALA A 254 6.52 -8.34 -19.91
N ALA A 255 7.72 -7.89 -19.51
CA ALA A 255 8.76 -7.46 -20.43
C ALA A 255 9.25 -8.60 -21.34
N GLN A 256 9.38 -9.81 -20.79
CA GLN A 256 9.66 -11.02 -21.57
C GLN A 256 8.55 -11.30 -22.58
N GLY A 257 7.29 -11.18 -22.18
CA GLY A 257 6.15 -11.33 -23.07
C GLY A 257 6.14 -10.29 -24.21
N GLU A 258 6.48 -9.04 -23.91
CA GLU A 258 6.61 -7.98 -24.92
C GLU A 258 7.70 -8.31 -25.95
N TYR A 259 8.83 -8.84 -25.50
CA TYR A 259 9.88 -9.33 -26.40
C TYR A 259 9.37 -10.48 -27.28
N ASP A 260 8.66 -11.44 -26.69
CA ASP A 260 8.08 -12.58 -27.42
C ASP A 260 7.06 -12.10 -28.47
N ILE A 261 6.26 -11.08 -28.18
CA ILE A 261 5.36 -10.44 -29.15
C ILE A 261 6.16 -9.81 -30.28
N ALA A 262 7.17 -9.00 -29.98
CA ALA A 262 8.00 -8.33 -30.99
C ALA A 262 8.72 -9.35 -31.88
N ARG A 263 9.22 -10.45 -31.29
CA ARG A 263 9.85 -11.55 -32.02
C ARG A 263 8.83 -12.29 -32.92
N ALA A 264 7.62 -12.55 -32.41
CA ALA A 264 6.56 -13.21 -33.16
C ALA A 264 6.06 -12.34 -34.32
N ASN A 265 6.03 -11.03 -34.17
CA ASN A 265 5.65 -10.06 -35.20
C ASN A 265 6.56 -10.06 -36.43
N ARG A 266 7.77 -10.61 -36.31
CA ARG A 266 8.67 -10.83 -37.47
C ARG A 266 8.14 -11.86 -38.45
N ILE A 267 7.21 -12.72 -38.01
CA ILE A 267 6.55 -13.70 -38.88
C ILE A 267 5.30 -13.03 -39.47
N PRO A 268 5.21 -12.83 -40.79
CA PRO A 268 4.06 -12.19 -41.41
C PRO A 268 2.79 -13.06 -41.33
N ASP A 269 1.66 -12.40 -41.20
CA ASP A 269 0.35 -13.06 -41.15
C ASP A 269 -0.24 -13.16 -42.58
N PRO A 270 -0.56 -14.34 -43.10
CA PRO A 270 -1.19 -14.50 -44.38
C PRO A 270 -2.68 -14.19 -44.32
N THR A 271 -3.19 -13.62 -45.39
CA THR A 271 -4.63 -13.40 -45.61
C THR A 271 -5.12 -14.33 -46.69
N ILE A 272 -6.19 -15.05 -46.40
CA ILE A 272 -6.93 -15.86 -47.36
C ILE A 272 -8.23 -15.14 -47.71
N SER A 273 -8.54 -15.01 -49.00
CA SER A 273 -9.79 -14.42 -49.48
C SER A 273 -10.52 -15.35 -50.44
N LEU A 274 -11.83 -15.39 -50.29
CA LEU A 274 -12.76 -16.12 -51.13
C LEU A 274 -13.79 -15.13 -51.64
N GLY A 275 -14.02 -15.08 -52.96
CA GLY A 275 -14.99 -14.17 -53.52
C GLY A 275 -15.68 -14.77 -54.74
N VAL A 276 -16.87 -14.24 -55.00
CA VAL A 276 -17.67 -14.51 -56.21
C VAL A 276 -18.00 -13.18 -56.87
N GLY A 277 -18.03 -13.17 -58.16
CA GLY A 277 -18.37 -11.98 -58.92
C GLY A 277 -19.04 -12.29 -60.25
N SER A 278 -19.48 -11.24 -60.90
CA SER A 278 -20.03 -11.31 -62.24
C SER A 278 -19.41 -10.22 -63.09
N ASP A 279 -18.86 -10.58 -64.23
CA ASP A 279 -18.33 -9.69 -65.25
C ASP A 279 -19.13 -9.91 -66.53
N GLU A 280 -19.98 -8.97 -66.89
CA GLU A 280 -20.92 -8.99 -68.04
C GLU A 280 -21.85 -10.23 -68.04
N ARG A 281 -21.40 -11.34 -68.61
CA ARG A 281 -22.15 -12.58 -68.73
C ARG A 281 -21.46 -13.79 -68.10
N GLN A 282 -20.38 -13.55 -67.40
CA GLN A 282 -19.54 -14.61 -66.77
C GLN A 282 -19.56 -14.51 -65.27
N SER A 283 -19.78 -15.64 -64.61
CA SER A 283 -19.62 -15.76 -63.17
C SER A 283 -18.15 -16.10 -62.86
N LEU A 284 -17.58 -15.37 -61.92
CA LEU A 284 -16.21 -15.55 -61.47
C LEU A 284 -16.19 -16.04 -60.02
N ALA A 285 -15.37 -17.04 -59.73
CA ALA A 285 -14.98 -17.40 -58.39
C ALA A 285 -13.51 -17.04 -58.19
N ARG A 286 -13.22 -16.38 -57.11
CA ARG A 286 -11.86 -15.92 -56.79
C ARG A 286 -11.37 -16.54 -55.47
N LEU A 287 -10.19 -17.13 -55.50
CA LEU A 287 -9.43 -17.51 -54.34
C LEU A 287 -8.16 -16.65 -54.32
N GLY A 288 -7.98 -15.88 -53.26
CA GLY A 288 -6.81 -15.05 -53.09
C GLY A 288 -5.97 -15.48 -51.88
N PHE A 289 -4.68 -15.30 -52.00
CA PHE A 289 -3.71 -15.48 -50.92
C PHE A 289 -2.75 -14.29 -50.95
N SER A 290 -2.58 -13.63 -49.81
CA SER A 290 -1.68 -12.50 -49.64
C SER A 290 -0.81 -12.69 -48.41
N ILE A 291 0.46 -12.40 -48.49
CA ILE A 291 1.40 -12.42 -47.38
C ILE A 291 2.31 -11.18 -47.46
N PRO A 292 2.42 -10.37 -46.40
CA PRO A 292 3.39 -9.26 -46.37
C PRO A 292 4.81 -9.79 -46.45
N ILE A 293 5.68 -9.13 -47.25
CA ILE A 293 7.10 -9.49 -47.37
C ILE A 293 7.89 -8.42 -46.63
N PRO A 294 8.54 -8.73 -45.51
CA PRO A 294 9.19 -7.74 -44.65
C PRO A 294 10.60 -7.35 -45.14
N VAL A 295 10.73 -6.76 -46.35
CA VAL A 295 12.00 -6.40 -46.95
C VAL A 295 12.56 -5.04 -46.43
N LEU A 296 11.68 -4.13 -46.00
CA LEU A 296 12.08 -2.82 -45.49
C LEU A 296 12.17 -2.78 -43.97
N ASN A 297 11.30 -3.49 -43.29
CA ASN A 297 11.29 -3.61 -41.84
C ASN A 297 10.98 -5.05 -41.46
N ASP A 298 11.97 -5.77 -40.98
CA ASP A 298 11.87 -7.16 -40.56
C ASP A 298 11.53 -7.31 -39.07
N GLY A 299 11.27 -6.20 -38.35
CA GLY A 299 10.94 -6.18 -36.92
C GLY A 299 12.14 -6.46 -35.98
N SER A 300 13.35 -6.65 -36.53
CA SER A 300 14.53 -6.98 -35.71
C SER A 300 14.86 -5.89 -34.70
N LYS A 301 14.76 -4.62 -35.09
CA LYS A 301 15.07 -3.47 -34.22
C LYS A 301 14.07 -3.34 -33.07
N GLU A 302 12.80 -3.64 -33.32
CA GLU A 302 11.79 -3.66 -32.28
C GLU A 302 12.06 -4.80 -31.27
N ALA A 303 12.36 -5.99 -31.78
CA ALA A 303 12.73 -7.12 -30.92
C ALA A 303 13.98 -6.83 -30.10
N ASP A 304 15.03 -6.20 -30.68
CA ASP A 304 16.21 -5.77 -29.95
C ASP A 304 15.89 -4.75 -28.85
N ALA A 305 15.02 -3.78 -29.16
CA ALA A 305 14.58 -2.78 -28.17
C ALA A 305 13.83 -3.43 -27.00
N LYS A 306 12.91 -4.36 -27.27
CA LYS A 306 12.18 -5.11 -26.26
C LYS A 306 13.07 -6.05 -25.44
N ASN A 307 14.08 -6.66 -26.06
CA ASN A 307 15.09 -7.43 -25.34
C ASN A 307 15.89 -6.59 -24.34
N ARG A 308 16.22 -5.34 -24.68
CA ARG A 308 16.82 -4.39 -23.71
C ARG A 308 15.86 -4.02 -22.59
N GLY A 309 14.56 -3.96 -22.86
CA GLY A 309 13.51 -3.77 -21.84
C GLY A 309 13.52 -4.84 -20.77
N ILE A 310 13.82 -6.10 -21.11
CA ILE A 310 13.98 -7.19 -20.11
C ILE A 310 15.13 -6.86 -19.16
N ILE A 311 16.26 -6.36 -19.67
CA ILE A 311 17.40 -6.00 -18.82
C ILE A 311 17.03 -4.88 -17.87
N VAL A 312 16.29 -3.88 -18.33
CA VAL A 312 15.76 -2.80 -17.45
C VAL A 312 14.91 -3.39 -16.35
N ALA A 313 13.88 -4.17 -16.71
CA ALA A 313 12.98 -4.78 -15.72
C ALA A 313 13.71 -5.67 -14.69
N LEU A 314 14.74 -6.40 -15.10
CA LEU A 314 15.59 -7.19 -14.19
C LEU A 314 16.36 -6.30 -13.21
N ARG A 315 16.88 -5.15 -13.67
CA ARG A 315 17.60 -4.20 -12.80
C ARG A 315 16.65 -3.51 -11.83
N ASP A 316 15.47 -3.13 -12.30
CA ASP A 316 14.43 -2.53 -11.45
C ASP A 316 14.00 -3.52 -10.35
N ARG A 317 13.75 -4.81 -10.71
CA ARG A 317 13.45 -5.84 -9.71
C ARG A 317 14.56 -5.99 -8.67
N GLU A 318 15.84 -5.98 -9.10
CA GLU A 318 16.96 -6.09 -8.17
C GLU A 318 17.04 -4.86 -7.24
N THR A 319 16.75 -3.66 -7.73
CA THR A 319 16.66 -2.44 -6.92
C THR A 319 15.55 -2.56 -5.89
N ILE A 320 14.33 -2.91 -6.33
CA ILE A 320 13.16 -3.09 -5.45
C ILE A 320 13.43 -4.17 -4.39
N ARG A 321 14.09 -5.27 -4.75
CA ARG A 321 14.46 -6.32 -3.81
C ARG A 321 15.39 -5.80 -2.70
N ARG A 322 16.39 -4.99 -3.06
CA ARG A 322 17.31 -4.39 -2.08
C ARG A 322 16.60 -3.39 -1.19
N GLU A 323 15.75 -2.55 -1.76
CA GLU A 323 14.94 -1.58 -1.01
C GLU A 323 14.00 -2.27 -0.04
N ALA A 324 13.32 -3.35 -0.47
CA ALA A 324 12.45 -4.15 0.38
C ALA A 324 13.22 -4.78 1.54
N PHE A 325 14.44 -5.29 1.31
CA PHE A 325 15.28 -5.82 2.37
C PHE A 325 15.69 -4.74 3.38
N VAL A 326 16.18 -3.60 2.92
CA VAL A 326 16.59 -2.49 3.78
C VAL A 326 15.39 -1.97 4.58
N ARG A 327 14.23 -1.80 3.94
CA ARG A 327 13.00 -1.37 4.60
C ARG A 327 12.57 -2.35 5.69
N ALA A 328 12.52 -3.65 5.39
CA ALA A 328 12.14 -4.68 6.36
C ALA A 328 13.13 -4.77 7.53
N GLN A 329 14.43 -4.71 7.27
CA GLN A 329 15.46 -4.72 8.30
C GLN A 329 15.34 -3.49 9.21
N THR A 330 15.28 -2.29 8.62
CA THR A 330 15.15 -1.04 9.39
C THR A 330 13.86 -1.04 10.22
N ALA A 331 12.74 -1.46 9.62
CA ALA A 331 11.46 -1.54 10.32
C ALA A 331 11.52 -2.50 11.52
N TYR A 332 12.16 -3.67 11.37
CA TYR A 332 12.33 -4.65 12.44
C TYR A 332 13.17 -4.10 13.59
N ASP A 333 14.34 -3.53 13.28
CA ASP A 333 15.26 -3.00 14.27
C ASP A 333 14.63 -1.82 15.03
N THR A 334 14.01 -0.88 14.30
CA THR A 334 13.32 0.28 14.87
C THR A 334 12.15 -0.15 15.74
N TYR A 335 11.38 -1.16 15.32
CA TYR A 335 10.27 -1.69 16.09
C TYR A 335 10.75 -2.28 17.43
N GLY A 336 11.79 -3.10 17.40
CA GLY A 336 12.37 -3.67 18.63
C GLY A 336 12.86 -2.61 19.61
N LEU A 337 13.59 -1.61 19.13
CA LEU A 337 14.13 -0.52 19.92
C LEU A 337 13.03 0.35 20.54
N ASN A 338 12.00 0.73 19.77
CA ASN A 338 10.94 1.61 20.27
C ASN A 338 10.01 0.91 21.26
N VAL A 339 9.73 -0.40 21.08
CA VAL A 339 8.99 -1.17 22.07
C VAL A 339 9.79 -1.29 23.38
N ALA A 340 11.10 -1.59 23.30
CA ALA A 340 11.96 -1.66 24.47
C ALA A 340 12.07 -0.31 25.19
N ALA A 341 12.14 0.79 24.45
CA ALA A 341 12.13 2.14 25.01
C ALA A 341 10.84 2.43 25.79
N TRP A 342 9.69 2.08 25.21
CA TRP A 342 8.41 2.22 25.90
C TRP A 342 8.31 1.32 27.14
N GLU A 343 8.71 0.05 27.07
CA GLU A 343 8.73 -0.86 28.23
C GLU A 343 9.61 -0.32 29.36
N SER A 344 10.81 0.17 29.03
CA SER A 344 11.72 0.78 29.99
C SER A 344 11.12 2.03 30.65
N TRP A 345 10.42 2.84 29.86
CA TRP A 345 9.78 4.06 30.35
C TRP A 345 8.59 3.73 31.24
N SER A 346 7.67 2.88 30.81
CA SER A 346 6.45 2.51 31.53
C SER A 346 6.73 1.81 32.86
N ALA A 347 7.82 1.04 32.96
CA ALA A 347 8.23 0.38 34.19
C ALA A 347 8.72 1.34 35.28
N ARG A 348 9.14 2.55 34.92
CA ARG A 348 9.74 3.54 35.84
C ARG A 348 8.84 4.76 36.10
N SER A 349 7.84 4.98 35.25
CA SER A 349 6.88 6.08 35.43
C SER A 349 5.90 5.73 36.53
N GLY A 350 6.06 6.33 37.72
CA GLY A 350 5.05 6.32 38.74
C GLY A 350 3.84 7.17 38.34
N SER A 351 2.75 7.16 39.16
CA SER A 351 1.61 8.03 38.92
C SER A 351 1.99 9.49 39.02
N ILE A 352 1.87 10.21 37.95
CA ILE A 352 2.19 11.63 37.82
C ILE A 352 1.28 12.49 38.69
N ASP A 353 0.00 12.14 38.80
CA ASP A 353 -0.93 12.81 39.70
C ASP A 353 -0.45 12.74 41.15
N GLN A 354 0.08 11.58 41.58
CA GLN A 354 0.69 11.44 42.90
C GLN A 354 1.92 12.31 43.06
N ARG A 355 2.74 12.43 42.03
CA ARG A 355 3.93 13.27 42.07
C ARG A 355 3.60 14.76 42.13
N ILE A 356 2.66 15.22 41.33
CA ILE A 356 2.16 16.61 41.36
C ILE A 356 1.57 16.93 42.77
N ALA A 357 0.71 16.03 43.28
CA ALA A 357 0.13 16.20 44.62
C ALA A 357 1.19 16.25 45.74
N ALA A 358 2.25 15.44 45.64
CA ALA A 358 3.36 15.47 46.58
C ALA A 358 4.13 16.80 46.48
N LEU A 359 4.40 17.31 45.29
CA LEU A 359 5.04 18.62 45.09
C LEU A 359 4.19 19.77 45.67
N GLU A 360 2.87 19.75 45.46
CA GLU A 360 1.94 20.74 46.00
C GLU A 360 1.93 20.70 47.55
N LYS A 361 1.97 19.49 48.14
CA LYS A 361 2.04 19.30 49.60
C LYS A 361 3.34 19.84 50.21
N LEU A 362 4.49 19.49 49.60
CA LEU A 362 5.80 19.99 50.08
C LEU A 362 5.89 21.52 50.02
N ARG A 363 5.36 22.10 48.93
CA ARG A 363 5.30 23.55 48.80
C ARG A 363 4.39 24.19 49.84
N SER A 364 3.21 23.65 50.08
CA SER A 364 2.26 24.20 51.08
C SER A 364 2.79 24.08 52.50
N ALA A 365 3.66 23.10 52.79
CA ALA A 365 4.36 22.95 54.07
C ALA A 365 5.56 23.89 54.23
N GLY A 366 5.93 24.65 53.17
CA GLY A 366 7.12 25.52 53.18
C GLY A 366 8.45 24.76 53.00
N GLU A 367 8.40 23.47 52.69
CA GLU A 367 9.59 22.62 52.50
C GLU A 367 10.18 22.70 51.09
N LEU A 368 9.43 23.27 50.11
CA LEU A 368 9.86 23.43 48.73
C LEU A 368 9.75 24.90 48.31
N SER A 369 10.85 25.47 47.80
CA SER A 369 10.83 26.82 47.26
C SER A 369 9.93 26.93 46.02
N LEU A 370 9.47 28.15 45.68
CA LEU A 370 8.68 28.39 44.48
C LEU A 370 9.43 27.98 43.21
N THR A 371 10.72 28.34 43.14
CA THR A 371 11.58 28.03 42.00
C THR A 371 11.73 26.51 41.80
N ASP A 372 12.04 25.80 42.91
CA ASP A 372 12.19 24.33 42.83
C ASP A 372 10.88 23.64 42.50
N PHE A 373 9.74 24.15 43.03
CA PHE A 373 8.42 23.63 42.66
C PHE A 373 8.16 23.77 41.16
N VAL A 374 8.39 24.95 40.58
CA VAL A 374 8.19 25.21 39.14
C VAL A 374 9.09 24.32 38.30
N VAL A 375 10.37 24.17 38.65
CA VAL A 375 11.33 23.31 37.96
C VAL A 375 10.86 21.85 37.99
N GLN A 376 10.55 21.30 39.19
CA GLN A 376 10.14 19.90 39.31
C GLN A 376 8.78 19.59 38.67
N LEU A 377 7.85 20.55 38.71
CA LEU A 377 6.58 20.45 38.01
C LEU A 377 6.80 20.36 36.49
N ARG A 378 7.65 21.26 35.96
CA ARG A 378 7.99 21.28 34.52
C ARG A 378 8.65 19.97 34.06
N GLU A 379 9.68 19.51 34.81
CA GLU A 379 10.34 18.23 34.51
C GLU A 379 9.37 17.05 34.54
N THR A 380 8.43 17.05 35.49
CA THR A 380 7.41 15.99 35.57
C THR A 380 6.49 15.99 34.35
N LEU A 381 6.08 17.15 33.87
CA LEU A 381 5.18 17.31 32.72
C LEU A 381 5.90 17.04 31.38
N ASP A 382 7.17 17.47 31.29
CA ASP A 382 7.99 17.17 30.09
C ASP A 382 8.28 15.68 29.97
N ALA A 383 8.46 14.97 31.08
CA ALA A 383 8.57 13.51 31.07
C ALA A 383 7.30 12.84 30.49
N GLU A 384 6.10 13.35 30.79
CA GLU A 384 4.85 12.83 30.22
C GLU A 384 4.72 13.11 28.71
N LYS A 385 5.15 14.29 28.26
CA LYS A 385 5.19 14.59 26.81
C LYS A 385 6.10 13.60 26.08
N GLN A 386 7.27 13.32 26.66
CA GLN A 386 8.19 12.32 26.12
C GLN A 386 7.56 10.91 26.09
N ALA A 387 6.82 10.53 27.14
CA ALA A 387 6.10 9.25 27.16
C ALA A 387 5.11 9.10 26.02
N ALA A 388 4.30 10.13 25.78
CA ALA A 388 3.35 10.14 24.67
C ALA A 388 4.07 9.98 23.31
N GLY A 389 5.24 10.64 23.15
CA GLY A 389 6.10 10.51 21.99
C GLY A 389 6.62 9.09 21.80
N VAL A 390 7.27 8.53 22.83
CA VAL A 390 7.83 7.16 22.78
C VAL A 390 6.75 6.11 22.49
N ARG A 391 5.55 6.26 23.08
CA ARG A 391 4.41 5.37 22.79
C ARG A 391 4.00 5.46 21.32
N ASN A 392 3.89 6.68 20.80
CA ASN A 392 3.56 6.90 19.39
C ASN A 392 4.61 6.28 18.46
N GLU A 393 5.89 6.49 18.74
CA GLU A 393 7.00 5.92 17.96
C GLU A 393 6.97 4.38 17.94
N ALA A 394 6.62 3.74 19.07
CA ALA A 394 6.47 2.28 19.12
C ALA A 394 5.35 1.78 18.20
N TRP A 395 4.20 2.47 18.17
CA TRP A 395 3.09 2.13 17.28
C TRP A 395 3.38 2.45 15.81
N GLN A 396 4.06 3.57 15.53
CA GLN A 396 4.51 3.93 14.17
C GLN A 396 5.47 2.87 13.62
N ALA A 397 6.43 2.43 14.44
CA ALA A 397 7.39 1.40 14.05
C ALA A 397 6.71 0.04 13.83
N TYR A 398 5.69 -0.30 14.62
CA TYR A 398 4.87 -1.48 14.39
C TYR A 398 4.09 -1.38 13.07
N ALA A 399 3.47 -0.23 12.80
CA ALA A 399 2.75 -0.02 11.55
C ALA A 399 3.69 -0.14 10.34
N GLU A 400 4.91 0.43 10.43
CA GLU A 400 5.91 0.32 9.37
C GLU A 400 6.40 -1.12 9.18
N TRP A 401 6.58 -1.88 10.26
CA TRP A 401 6.88 -3.32 10.18
C TRP A 401 5.79 -4.08 9.42
N LEU A 402 4.53 -3.82 9.73
CA LEU A 402 3.40 -4.44 9.05
C LEU A 402 3.32 -4.03 7.58
N ALA A 403 3.63 -2.76 7.26
CA ALA A 403 3.72 -2.26 5.89
C ALA A 403 4.83 -2.97 5.12
N ALA A 404 6.04 -3.01 5.67
CA ALA A 404 7.21 -3.60 5.04
C ALA A 404 7.08 -5.11 4.78
N THR A 405 6.31 -5.82 5.62
CA THR A 405 6.14 -7.28 5.54
C THR A 405 4.83 -7.72 4.88
N GLY A 406 3.95 -6.78 4.49
CA GLY A 406 2.64 -7.10 3.90
C GLY A 406 1.60 -7.63 4.90
N GLN A 407 1.87 -7.55 6.22
CA GLN A 407 1.03 -8.19 7.24
C GLN A 407 -0.18 -7.36 7.65
N ALA A 408 -0.19 -6.04 7.43
CA ALA A 408 -1.30 -5.18 7.82
C ALA A 408 -2.62 -5.59 7.14
N LEU A 409 -2.55 -5.94 5.85
CA LEU A 409 -3.71 -6.39 5.07
C LEU A 409 -4.27 -7.71 5.61
N SER A 410 -3.42 -8.68 5.94
CA SER A 410 -3.84 -9.98 6.46
C SER A 410 -4.50 -9.88 7.84
N LEU A 411 -4.00 -9.01 8.72
CA LEU A 411 -4.59 -8.74 10.03
C LEU A 411 -5.97 -8.08 9.93
N ALA A 412 -6.20 -7.28 8.89
CA ALA A 412 -7.51 -6.69 8.59
C ALA A 412 -8.48 -7.68 7.90
N GLY A 413 -8.10 -8.95 7.70
CA GLY A 413 -8.94 -9.96 7.04
C GLY A 413 -9.02 -9.79 5.52
N GLY A 414 -8.12 -9.01 4.90
CA GLY A 414 -7.99 -8.88 3.46
C GLY A 414 -7.15 -10.02 2.88
N GLN A 415 -7.67 -10.65 1.82
CA GLN A 415 -6.92 -11.58 0.96
C GLN A 415 -6.34 -10.86 -0.25
#